data_609127cb1cb4eb96571d558587b412eb
#
_entry.id   609127cb1cb4eb96571d558587b412eb
#
_cell.length_a   1.000
_cell.length_b   1.000
_cell.length_c   1.000
_cell.angle_alpha   90.00
_cell.angle_beta   90.00
_cell.angle_gamma   90.00
#
_symmetry.space_group_name_H-M   'P 1'
#
loop_
_entity.id
_entity.type
_entity.pdbx_description
1 polymer ?
#
loop_
_entity_poly.entity_id
_entity_poly.type
_entity_poly.pdbx_seq_one_letter_code
_entity_poly.pdbx_strand_id
1 'polypeptide(L)'
;LDVGGGRVTARGSVAQSFDLAVTVARLPLSVVNLVRPDLDLGGTLDGEAAVSGPRDRPNARFTLTGEAITAAALRQAGQSQLSLRAAGQGNADRIVIDASATTPEGLSASANGTVPLTGGGLAVNFSGSAPLALANRFLAERGTQLSGVVEASGSVSGSLAQPSIRAMFSTTGAQAVDPEANLRLTGINVMGSIDGDTVTLRSANAALSAGGSVGASGTVSLDAAAGFPADLRMTLDQARYADGDLVVATVSGGLALTGPLVRDPLLAGELNVERAEITVPESLGGNAASIDVIHRNAPAGVRETLARARASDGTPTPTARPSVLRLNVGISAPARIFVRGRGLDAELGGNVRLTGPVTNIQPVGGFRMIRGRLSILGQRITFDEGTVTLVGDLDPYLDFVARSAGNDITVFITVRGRVSDLEIHFSSQPELPEDEVLARLIFNRSLSELSALQIAQLAAAAAELAGGSNTSLLGSLRGATGLDDLDVVTDSEGNAAVRAGRYIQDNIYLGVEAGAQGTTRGTINLDITEDLKARGAMGSDGDSSLGIFYERDY
;
A
#
# COMPACT_ATOMS: atom_id res chain seq x y z
N LEU A 1 -46.22 -14.06 36.43
CA LEU A 1 -45.23 -13.11 36.90
C LEU A 1 -45.05 -12.03 35.82
N ASP A 2 -45.25 -10.78 36.13
CA ASP A 2 -44.96 -9.66 35.23
C ASP A 2 -43.62 -9.05 35.64
N VAL A 3 -42.72 -8.92 34.66
CA VAL A 3 -41.34 -8.44 34.90
C VAL A 3 -40.97 -7.44 33.82
N GLY A 4 -40.77 -6.17 34.20
CA GLY A 4 -40.29 -5.12 33.28
C GLY A 4 -41.16 -4.89 32.05
N GLY A 5 -42.46 -5.18 32.12
CA GLY A 5 -43.38 -5.10 30.96
C GLY A 5 -43.54 -6.40 30.17
N GLY A 6 -42.72 -7.39 30.47
CA GLY A 6 -42.86 -8.76 29.93
C GLY A 6 -43.64 -9.65 30.89
N ARG A 7 -44.14 -10.76 30.39
CA ARG A 7 -44.94 -11.72 31.18
C ARG A 7 -44.36 -13.12 31.07
N VAL A 8 -44.19 -13.76 32.24
CA VAL A 8 -43.86 -15.18 32.33
C VAL A 8 -45.04 -15.90 32.99
N THR A 9 -45.64 -16.87 32.29
CA THR A 9 -46.67 -17.71 32.81
C THR A 9 -46.21 -19.16 32.89
N ALA A 10 -46.44 -19.79 34.02
CA ALA A 10 -46.22 -21.23 34.21
C ALA A 10 -47.53 -21.90 34.62
N ARG A 11 -47.86 -22.98 33.94
CA ARG A 11 -49.04 -23.79 34.19
C ARG A 11 -48.67 -25.27 34.29
N GLY A 12 -49.28 -25.99 35.18
CA GLY A 12 -49.04 -27.43 35.31
C GLY A 12 -48.84 -27.86 36.74
N SER A 13 -48.27 -29.02 36.93
CA SER A 13 -48.03 -29.65 38.23
C SER A 13 -46.59 -30.10 38.43
N VAL A 14 -46.14 -30.07 39.68
CA VAL A 14 -44.86 -30.58 40.12
C VAL A 14 -45.13 -31.52 41.31
N ALA A 15 -45.28 -32.81 41.04
CA ALA A 15 -45.50 -33.83 42.08
C ALA A 15 -44.34 -34.86 42.00
N GLN A 16 -44.65 -36.12 41.74
CA GLN A 16 -43.66 -37.17 41.43
C GLN A 16 -43.13 -37.07 39.98
N SER A 17 -43.81 -36.34 39.12
CA SER A 17 -43.44 -36.01 37.77
C SER A 17 -43.64 -34.51 37.52
N PHE A 18 -42.89 -33.98 36.58
CA PHE A 18 -43.09 -32.67 35.98
C PHE A 18 -44.16 -32.76 34.90
N ASP A 19 -45.08 -31.81 34.88
CA ASP A 19 -45.96 -31.48 33.77
C ASP A 19 -46.15 -29.96 33.79
N LEU A 20 -45.17 -29.25 33.22
CA LEU A 20 -45.08 -27.79 33.26
C LEU A 20 -45.03 -27.23 31.85
N ALA A 21 -45.90 -26.27 31.56
CA ALA A 21 -45.81 -25.42 30.37
C ALA A 21 -45.47 -23.98 30.84
N VAL A 22 -44.41 -23.42 30.30
CA VAL A 22 -43.93 -22.07 30.55
C VAL A 22 -44.00 -21.27 29.27
N THR A 23 -44.67 -20.12 29.33
CA THR A 23 -44.70 -19.17 28.21
C THR A 23 -44.07 -17.87 28.66
N VAL A 24 -43.15 -17.37 27.85
CA VAL A 24 -42.44 -16.09 28.02
C VAL A 24 -42.93 -15.17 26.92
N ALA A 25 -43.49 -14.02 27.29
CA ALA A 25 -43.96 -13.04 26.33
C ALA A 25 -43.27 -11.68 26.57
N ARG A 26 -42.50 -11.21 25.59
CA ARG A 26 -41.78 -9.92 25.57
C ARG A 26 -40.97 -9.67 26.85
N LEU A 27 -40.27 -10.68 27.35
CA LEU A 27 -39.42 -10.53 28.55
C LEU A 27 -38.23 -9.64 28.21
N PRO A 28 -38.05 -8.47 28.86
CA PRO A 28 -36.90 -7.62 28.60
C PRO A 28 -35.61 -8.30 29.09
N LEU A 29 -34.62 -8.44 28.22
CA LEU A 29 -33.33 -9.04 28.59
C LEU A 29 -32.53 -8.19 29.58
N SER A 30 -32.86 -6.89 29.73
CA SER A 30 -32.30 -6.00 30.73
C SER A 30 -32.47 -6.48 32.18
N VAL A 31 -33.42 -7.37 32.45
CA VAL A 31 -33.58 -8.01 33.76
C VAL A 31 -32.35 -8.84 34.15
N VAL A 32 -31.65 -9.42 33.21
CA VAL A 32 -30.42 -10.18 33.45
C VAL A 32 -29.30 -9.27 33.97
N ASN A 33 -29.32 -7.97 33.61
CA ASN A 33 -28.32 -7.01 34.09
C ASN A 33 -28.39 -6.74 35.60
N LEU A 34 -29.48 -7.12 36.25
CA LEU A 34 -29.56 -7.07 37.73
C LEU A 34 -28.58 -8.05 38.39
N VAL A 35 -28.23 -9.13 37.70
CA VAL A 35 -27.31 -10.17 38.18
C VAL A 35 -25.96 -10.09 37.48
N ARG A 36 -25.97 -9.73 36.20
CA ARG A 36 -24.79 -9.63 35.33
C ARG A 36 -24.79 -8.31 34.56
N PRO A 37 -24.48 -7.20 35.27
CA PRO A 37 -24.48 -5.86 34.67
C PRO A 37 -23.41 -5.70 33.55
N ASP A 38 -22.36 -6.50 33.61
CA ASP A 38 -21.27 -6.56 32.64
C ASP A 38 -21.72 -6.95 31.24
N LEU A 39 -22.84 -7.67 31.10
CA LEU A 39 -23.37 -8.08 29.79
C LEU A 39 -24.09 -6.95 29.07
N ASP A 40 -24.66 -5.98 29.80
CA ASP A 40 -25.41 -4.83 29.27
C ASP A 40 -26.41 -5.23 28.16
N LEU A 41 -27.27 -6.19 28.54
CA LEU A 41 -28.26 -6.77 27.64
C LEU A 41 -29.47 -5.85 27.49
N GLY A 42 -29.96 -5.75 26.24
CA GLY A 42 -31.23 -5.12 25.89
C GLY A 42 -31.99 -5.99 24.90
N GLY A 43 -33.19 -5.53 24.51
CA GLY A 43 -34.07 -6.29 23.64
C GLY A 43 -35.07 -7.15 24.41
N THR A 44 -35.84 -7.96 23.69
CA THR A 44 -36.92 -8.78 24.23
C THR A 44 -36.77 -10.25 23.85
N LEU A 45 -37.22 -11.11 24.73
CA LEU A 45 -37.27 -12.56 24.53
C LEU A 45 -38.71 -13.04 24.60
N ASP A 46 -39.14 -13.76 23.59
CA ASP A 46 -40.39 -14.53 23.54
C ASP A 46 -40.05 -16.01 23.51
N GLY A 47 -40.90 -16.84 24.06
CA GLY A 47 -40.66 -18.27 23.96
C GLY A 47 -41.64 -19.13 24.74
N GLU A 48 -41.52 -20.42 24.48
CA GLU A 48 -42.30 -21.47 25.13
C GLU A 48 -41.35 -22.57 25.58
N ALA A 49 -41.62 -23.11 26.74
CA ALA A 49 -40.94 -24.29 27.24
C ALA A 49 -41.93 -25.26 27.88
N ALA A 50 -41.72 -26.54 27.70
CA ALA A 50 -42.44 -27.60 28.32
C ALA A 50 -41.48 -28.55 29.03
N VAL A 51 -41.75 -28.84 30.32
CA VAL A 51 -40.96 -29.79 31.11
C VAL A 51 -41.90 -30.91 31.54
N SER A 52 -41.56 -32.15 31.21
CA SER A 52 -42.36 -33.34 31.47
C SER A 52 -41.50 -34.50 31.96
N GLY A 53 -42.14 -35.51 32.54
CA GLY A 53 -41.48 -36.76 32.97
C GLY A 53 -41.12 -36.83 34.47
N PRO A 54 -40.54 -37.96 34.92
CA PRO A 54 -40.18 -38.19 36.31
C PRO A 54 -39.20 -37.14 36.83
N ARG A 55 -39.25 -36.85 38.11
CA ARG A 55 -38.38 -35.80 38.76
C ARG A 55 -36.89 -36.06 38.61
N ASP A 56 -36.50 -37.31 38.60
CA ASP A 56 -35.12 -37.77 38.43
C ASP A 56 -34.68 -37.79 36.95
N ARG A 57 -35.62 -37.77 36.00
CA ARG A 57 -35.36 -37.77 34.55
C ARG A 57 -36.30 -36.84 33.78
N PRO A 58 -36.26 -35.54 34.05
CA PRO A 58 -37.11 -34.59 33.35
C PRO A 58 -36.68 -34.48 31.88
N ASN A 59 -37.67 -34.31 31.01
CA ASN A 59 -37.44 -33.92 29.63
C ASN A 59 -37.97 -32.50 29.42
N ALA A 60 -37.18 -31.67 28.81
CA ALA A 60 -37.54 -30.30 28.47
C ALA A 60 -37.51 -30.10 26.95
N ARG A 61 -38.44 -29.30 26.47
CA ARG A 61 -38.43 -28.74 25.12
C ARG A 61 -38.63 -27.25 25.23
N PHE A 62 -37.96 -26.48 24.35
CA PHE A 62 -38.14 -25.03 24.33
C PHE A 62 -38.03 -24.49 22.91
N THR A 63 -38.68 -23.37 22.70
CA THR A 63 -38.48 -22.49 21.53
C THR A 63 -38.35 -21.08 22.07
N LEU A 64 -37.37 -20.36 21.56
CA LEU A 64 -37.03 -18.99 21.95
C LEU A 64 -36.87 -18.13 20.71
N THR A 65 -37.39 -16.91 20.77
CA THR A 65 -37.18 -15.88 19.75
C THR A 65 -36.77 -14.61 20.47
N GLY A 66 -35.61 -14.09 20.14
CA GLY A 66 -35.09 -12.83 20.66
C GLY A 66 -35.09 -11.77 19.58
N GLU A 67 -35.62 -10.60 19.91
CA GLU A 67 -35.68 -9.47 18.98
C GLU A 67 -34.94 -8.27 19.54
N ALA A 68 -34.25 -7.55 18.63
CA ALA A 68 -33.47 -6.36 18.94
C ALA A 68 -32.52 -6.55 20.14
N ILE A 69 -31.91 -7.74 20.25
CA ILE A 69 -30.98 -8.06 21.33
C ILE A 69 -29.73 -7.19 21.19
N THR A 70 -29.40 -6.45 22.22
CA THR A 70 -28.15 -5.70 22.36
C THR A 70 -27.32 -6.28 23.50
N ALA A 71 -25.99 -6.21 23.36
CA ALA A 71 -25.05 -6.64 24.40
C ALA A 71 -23.76 -5.82 24.30
N ALA A 72 -23.02 -5.72 25.37
CA ALA A 72 -21.70 -5.06 25.37
C ALA A 72 -20.77 -5.69 24.31
N ALA A 73 -20.71 -7.02 24.24
CA ALA A 73 -19.91 -7.75 23.25
C ALA A 73 -20.34 -7.47 21.79
N LEU A 74 -21.65 -7.36 21.51
CA LEU A 74 -22.17 -7.02 20.18
C LEU A 74 -21.73 -5.62 19.77
N ARG A 75 -21.85 -4.64 20.66
CA ARG A 75 -21.37 -3.27 20.38
C ARG A 75 -19.87 -3.21 20.17
N GLN A 76 -19.09 -3.93 21.00
CA GLN A 76 -17.65 -4.09 20.78
C GLN A 76 -17.36 -4.78 19.44
N ALA A 77 -18.24 -5.69 18.96
CA ALA A 77 -18.16 -6.31 17.64
C ALA A 77 -18.73 -5.43 16.50
N GLY A 78 -19.20 -4.20 16.76
CA GLY A 78 -19.77 -3.28 15.77
C GLY A 78 -21.15 -3.69 15.28
N GLN A 79 -21.85 -4.50 16.06
CA GLN A 79 -23.21 -4.91 15.78
C GLN A 79 -24.18 -4.05 16.58
N SER A 80 -25.22 -3.54 15.90
CA SER A 80 -26.23 -2.71 16.56
C SER A 80 -27.18 -3.56 17.40
N GLN A 81 -27.67 -4.63 16.82
CA GLN A 81 -28.62 -5.54 17.44
C GLN A 81 -28.55 -6.94 16.80
N LEU A 82 -29.09 -7.93 17.51
CA LEU A 82 -29.16 -9.32 17.08
C LEU A 82 -30.60 -9.80 17.11
N SER A 83 -31.04 -10.50 16.09
CA SER A 83 -32.23 -11.35 16.10
C SER A 83 -31.82 -12.80 16.30
N LEU A 84 -32.40 -13.48 17.27
CA LEU A 84 -32.07 -14.86 17.65
C LEU A 84 -33.31 -15.74 17.54
N ARG A 85 -33.16 -16.92 16.97
CA ARG A 85 -34.11 -18.02 17.11
C ARG A 85 -33.37 -19.23 17.63
N ALA A 86 -33.94 -19.88 18.62
CA ALA A 86 -33.38 -21.10 19.17
C ALA A 86 -34.50 -22.07 19.55
N ALA A 87 -34.30 -23.33 19.24
CA ALA A 87 -35.14 -24.43 19.67
C ALA A 87 -34.27 -25.52 20.26
N GLY A 88 -34.82 -26.27 21.20
CA GLY A 88 -34.05 -27.35 21.81
C GLY A 88 -34.92 -28.32 22.57
N GLN A 89 -34.30 -29.47 22.83
CA GLN A 89 -34.82 -30.49 23.71
C GLN A 89 -33.70 -31.13 24.52
N GLY A 90 -34.01 -31.54 25.72
CA GLY A 90 -32.98 -32.13 26.55
C GLY A 90 -33.52 -32.78 27.82
N ASN A 91 -32.59 -33.27 28.61
CA ASN A 91 -32.84 -33.88 29.89
C ASN A 91 -31.91 -33.24 30.95
N ALA A 92 -31.77 -33.85 32.11
CA ALA A 92 -30.90 -33.34 33.17
C ALA A 92 -29.40 -33.32 32.80
N ASP A 93 -28.98 -34.11 31.82
CA ASP A 93 -27.55 -34.28 31.47
C ASP A 93 -27.12 -33.45 30.29
N ARG A 94 -28.00 -33.26 29.29
CA ARG A 94 -27.67 -32.63 27.99
C ARG A 94 -28.88 -31.98 27.36
N ILE A 95 -28.60 -30.96 26.52
CA ILE A 95 -29.54 -30.27 25.66
C ILE A 95 -29.08 -30.42 24.23
N VAL A 96 -29.99 -30.79 23.34
CA VAL A 96 -29.81 -30.68 21.88
C VAL A 96 -30.40 -29.34 21.48
N ILE A 97 -29.62 -28.52 20.77
CA ILE A 97 -30.02 -27.18 20.35
C ILE A 97 -29.98 -27.05 18.82
N ASP A 98 -30.86 -26.22 18.31
CA ASP A 98 -30.83 -25.64 16.97
C ASP A 98 -31.06 -24.14 17.12
N ALA A 99 -30.10 -23.34 16.70
CA ALA A 99 -30.13 -21.89 16.90
C ALA A 99 -29.66 -21.16 15.62
N SER A 100 -30.28 -20.02 15.36
CA SER A 100 -29.85 -19.10 14.30
C SER A 100 -29.86 -17.66 14.81
N ALA A 101 -28.91 -16.87 14.33
CA ALA A 101 -28.75 -15.48 14.69
C ALA A 101 -28.43 -14.64 13.47
N THR A 102 -29.02 -13.45 13.37
CA THR A 102 -28.77 -12.50 12.29
C THR A 102 -28.68 -11.08 12.82
N THR A 103 -27.89 -10.23 12.15
CA THR A 103 -27.81 -8.79 12.45
C THR A 103 -28.15 -7.96 11.23
N PRO A 104 -28.60 -6.71 11.40
CA PRO A 104 -28.86 -5.79 10.29
C PRO A 104 -27.60 -5.48 9.48
N GLU A 105 -26.42 -5.57 10.09
CA GLU A 105 -25.13 -5.35 9.44
C GLU A 105 -24.72 -6.53 8.53
N GLY A 106 -25.55 -7.59 8.46
CA GLY A 106 -25.37 -8.71 7.54
C GLY A 106 -24.60 -9.90 8.10
N LEU A 107 -24.33 -9.95 9.42
CA LEU A 107 -23.83 -11.17 10.04
C LEU A 107 -24.96 -12.19 10.14
N SER A 108 -24.71 -13.43 9.74
CA SER A 108 -25.59 -14.58 9.97
C SER A 108 -24.80 -15.74 10.57
N ALA A 109 -25.44 -16.45 11.50
CA ALA A 109 -24.85 -17.62 12.13
C ALA A 109 -25.94 -18.64 12.45
N SER A 110 -25.61 -19.92 12.33
CA SER A 110 -26.42 -21.04 12.77
C SER A 110 -25.57 -22.02 13.58
N ALA A 111 -26.19 -22.68 14.54
CA ALA A 111 -25.52 -23.69 15.36
C ALA A 111 -26.52 -24.80 15.71
N ASN A 112 -26.10 -26.05 15.57
CA ASN A 112 -26.89 -27.20 15.95
C ASN A 112 -26.02 -28.27 16.63
N GLY A 113 -26.57 -28.98 17.61
CA GLY A 113 -25.80 -30.02 18.26
C GLY A 113 -26.18 -30.25 19.72
N THR A 114 -25.29 -30.91 20.43
CA THR A 114 -25.47 -31.30 21.83
C THR A 114 -24.58 -30.46 22.74
N VAL A 115 -25.20 -29.88 23.76
CA VAL A 115 -24.52 -29.14 24.85
C VAL A 115 -24.73 -29.95 26.14
N PRO A 116 -23.68 -30.47 26.79
CA PRO A 116 -23.78 -31.13 28.07
C PRO A 116 -24.04 -30.09 29.15
N LEU A 117 -24.88 -30.43 30.14
CA LEU A 117 -25.09 -29.61 31.35
C LEU A 117 -24.00 -29.88 32.40
N THR A 118 -23.40 -31.06 32.36
CA THR A 118 -22.31 -31.49 33.23
C THR A 118 -21.30 -32.33 32.46
N GLY A 119 -20.01 -32.19 32.80
CA GLY A 119 -18.94 -33.02 32.21
C GLY A 119 -18.57 -32.71 30.75
N GLY A 120 -18.17 -33.72 30.01
CA GLY A 120 -17.82 -33.65 28.61
C GLY A 120 -18.97 -34.05 27.70
N GLY A 121 -18.75 -34.01 26.38
CA GLY A 121 -19.73 -34.38 25.36
C GLY A 121 -20.32 -33.20 24.57
N LEU A 122 -19.67 -32.03 24.64
CA LEU A 122 -19.97 -30.90 23.76
C LEU A 122 -19.73 -31.31 22.30
N ALA A 123 -20.76 -31.19 21.48
CA ALA A 123 -20.72 -31.51 20.06
C ALA A 123 -21.71 -30.59 19.31
N VAL A 124 -21.24 -29.42 18.92
CA VAL A 124 -22.03 -28.40 18.22
C VAL A 124 -21.40 -28.10 16.89
N ASN A 125 -22.15 -28.24 15.81
CA ASN A 125 -21.76 -27.75 14.50
C ASN A 125 -22.25 -26.31 14.35
N PHE A 126 -21.48 -25.49 13.65
CA PHE A 126 -21.87 -24.12 13.35
C PHE A 126 -21.52 -23.76 11.90
N SER A 127 -22.27 -22.83 11.37
CA SER A 127 -21.97 -22.16 10.10
C SER A 127 -22.40 -20.69 10.20
N GLY A 128 -21.75 -19.84 9.41
CA GLY A 128 -22.12 -18.43 9.39
C GLY A 128 -21.39 -17.67 8.30
N SER A 129 -21.87 -16.46 8.09
CA SER A 129 -21.26 -15.49 7.18
C SER A 129 -21.20 -14.12 7.84
N ALA A 130 -20.14 -13.37 7.52
CA ALA A 130 -19.96 -12.02 8.03
C ALA A 130 -19.39 -11.10 6.94
N PRO A 131 -19.90 -9.88 6.77
CA PRO A 131 -19.29 -8.87 5.93
C PRO A 131 -17.90 -8.50 6.43
N LEU A 132 -16.90 -8.50 5.54
CA LEU A 132 -15.54 -8.07 5.87
C LEU A 132 -15.48 -6.60 6.28
N ALA A 133 -16.46 -5.79 5.86
CA ALA A 133 -16.60 -4.39 6.25
C ALA A 133 -16.69 -4.18 7.78
N LEU A 134 -17.09 -5.21 8.55
CA LEU A 134 -17.07 -5.16 10.01
C LEU A 134 -15.67 -4.98 10.61
N ALA A 135 -14.62 -5.39 9.86
CA ALA A 135 -13.24 -5.20 10.28
C ALA A 135 -12.72 -3.77 10.04
N ASN A 136 -13.39 -2.96 9.20
CA ASN A 136 -12.90 -1.63 8.80
C ASN A 136 -12.70 -0.68 9.98
N ARG A 137 -13.48 -0.82 11.04
CA ARG A 137 -13.30 -0.02 12.26
C ARG A 137 -11.96 -0.24 12.97
N PHE A 138 -11.39 -1.45 12.86
CA PHE A 138 -10.06 -1.77 13.42
C PHE A 138 -8.93 -1.30 12.49
N LEU A 139 -9.26 -1.01 11.23
CA LEU A 139 -8.35 -0.55 10.20
C LEU A 139 -8.48 0.95 9.92
N ALA A 140 -9.38 1.63 10.67
CA ALA A 140 -9.74 3.03 10.43
C ALA A 140 -8.55 4.01 10.60
N GLU A 141 -7.61 3.70 11.49
CA GLU A 141 -6.39 4.52 11.70
C GLU A 141 -5.54 4.63 10.43
N ARG A 142 -5.49 3.56 9.62
CA ARG A 142 -4.79 3.52 8.33
C ARG A 142 -5.67 3.90 7.14
N GLY A 143 -6.97 4.09 7.36
CA GLY A 143 -7.93 4.31 6.29
C GLY A 143 -8.17 3.09 5.40
N THR A 144 -7.62 1.92 5.74
CA THR A 144 -7.78 0.67 4.97
C THR A 144 -9.24 0.22 5.02
N GLN A 145 -9.80 -0.15 3.87
CA GLN A 145 -11.18 -0.61 3.71
C GLN A 145 -11.22 -2.00 3.08
N LEU A 146 -12.00 -2.87 3.70
CA LEU A 146 -12.30 -4.21 3.21
C LEU A 146 -13.77 -4.28 2.77
N SER A 147 -14.05 -5.02 1.72
CA SER A 147 -15.38 -5.35 1.26
C SER A 147 -15.46 -6.80 0.79
N GLY A 148 -16.64 -7.39 0.87
CA GLY A 148 -16.88 -8.80 0.60
C GLY A 148 -17.46 -9.52 1.81
N VAL A 149 -17.57 -10.84 1.72
CA VAL A 149 -18.14 -11.70 2.77
C VAL A 149 -17.17 -12.83 3.07
N VAL A 150 -16.98 -13.10 4.35
CA VAL A 150 -16.31 -14.31 4.83
C VAL A 150 -17.37 -15.32 5.25
N GLU A 151 -17.23 -16.55 4.83
CA GLU A 151 -18.03 -17.70 5.25
C GLU A 151 -17.18 -18.60 6.15
N ALA A 152 -17.80 -19.14 7.19
CA ALA A 152 -17.15 -20.07 8.09
C ALA A 152 -18.08 -21.21 8.46
N SER A 153 -17.53 -22.42 8.60
CA SER A 153 -18.26 -23.58 9.12
C SER A 153 -17.34 -24.48 9.91
N GLY A 154 -17.88 -25.14 10.92
CA GLY A 154 -17.05 -25.95 11.78
C GLY A 154 -17.82 -26.65 12.90
N SER A 155 -17.06 -27.12 13.89
CA SER A 155 -17.58 -27.78 15.07
C SER A 155 -16.83 -27.35 16.33
N VAL A 156 -17.57 -27.34 17.43
CA VAL A 156 -17.04 -27.19 18.79
C VAL A 156 -17.25 -28.50 19.52
N SER A 157 -16.20 -29.06 20.08
CA SER A 157 -16.22 -30.35 20.79
C SER A 157 -15.50 -30.27 22.15
N GLY A 158 -15.55 -31.34 22.95
CA GLY A 158 -14.85 -31.40 24.25
C GLY A 158 -15.75 -31.16 25.45
N SER A 159 -15.44 -30.18 26.27
CA SER A 159 -16.26 -29.76 27.42
C SER A 159 -16.52 -28.27 27.41
N LEU A 160 -17.51 -27.80 28.18
CA LEU A 160 -17.77 -26.35 28.33
C LEU A 160 -16.60 -25.59 28.95
N ALA A 161 -15.77 -26.25 29.75
CA ALA A 161 -14.60 -25.65 30.38
C ALA A 161 -13.37 -25.62 29.45
N GLN A 162 -13.29 -26.58 28.54
CA GLN A 162 -12.18 -26.70 27.56
C GLN A 162 -12.75 -27.09 26.20
N PRO A 163 -13.34 -26.12 25.47
CA PRO A 163 -13.86 -26.36 24.14
C PRO A 163 -12.71 -26.44 23.13
N SER A 164 -12.80 -27.38 22.19
CA SER A 164 -11.93 -27.48 21.03
C SER A 164 -12.70 -27.08 19.79
N ILE A 165 -12.21 -26.09 19.07
CA ILE A 165 -12.83 -25.53 17.86
C ILE A 165 -12.09 -26.08 16.65
N ARG A 166 -12.84 -26.60 15.67
CA ARG A 166 -12.36 -26.89 14.32
C ARG A 166 -13.28 -26.23 13.31
N ALA A 167 -12.70 -25.40 12.45
CA ALA A 167 -13.48 -24.67 11.46
C ALA A 167 -12.71 -24.53 10.14
N MET A 168 -13.44 -24.37 9.07
CA MET A 168 -12.95 -23.86 7.80
C MET A 168 -13.56 -22.50 7.55
N PHE A 169 -12.80 -21.62 6.91
CA PHE A 169 -13.29 -20.32 6.47
C PHE A 169 -12.82 -20.03 5.06
N SER A 170 -13.63 -19.26 4.34
CA SER A 170 -13.33 -18.83 2.99
C SER A 170 -13.92 -17.47 2.69
N THR A 171 -13.32 -16.78 1.74
CA THR A 171 -13.91 -15.61 1.07
C THR A 171 -13.61 -15.68 -0.40
N THR A 172 -14.52 -15.15 -1.22
CA THR A 172 -14.39 -15.15 -2.69
C THR A 172 -14.72 -13.77 -3.21
N GLY A 173 -13.83 -13.24 -4.08
CA GLY A 173 -14.06 -11.98 -4.77
C GLY A 173 -14.05 -10.74 -3.87
N ALA A 174 -13.47 -10.82 -2.67
CA ALA A 174 -13.34 -9.68 -1.77
C ALA A 174 -12.39 -8.63 -2.34
N GLN A 175 -12.43 -7.42 -1.77
CA GLN A 175 -11.57 -6.30 -2.13
C GLN A 175 -10.99 -5.65 -0.89
N ALA A 176 -9.77 -5.09 -1.06
CA ALA A 176 -9.11 -4.28 -0.05
C ALA A 176 -8.55 -3.01 -0.70
N VAL A 177 -8.72 -1.88 -0.04
CA VAL A 177 -8.16 -0.59 -0.46
C VAL A 177 -7.40 0.00 0.70
N ASP A 178 -6.13 0.28 0.49
CA ASP A 178 -5.28 0.98 1.45
C ASP A 178 -4.82 2.29 0.81
N PRO A 179 -5.41 3.43 1.19
CA PRO A 179 -5.07 4.73 0.60
C PRO A 179 -3.66 5.22 0.99
N GLU A 180 -3.18 4.87 2.18
CA GLU A 180 -1.85 5.27 2.65
C GLU A 180 -0.74 4.60 1.82
N ALA A 181 -0.92 3.32 1.50
CA ALA A 181 0.00 2.57 0.65
C ALA A 181 -0.28 2.72 -0.85
N ASN A 182 -1.31 3.50 -1.25
CA ASN A 182 -1.83 3.56 -2.62
C ASN A 182 -2.07 2.16 -3.23
N LEU A 183 -2.59 1.24 -2.42
CA LEU A 183 -2.76 -0.16 -2.78
C LEU A 183 -4.24 -0.52 -2.88
N ARG A 184 -4.62 -1.13 -4.00
CA ARG A 184 -5.93 -1.73 -4.17
C ARG A 184 -5.80 -3.18 -4.61
N LEU A 185 -6.34 -4.09 -3.81
CA LEU A 185 -6.43 -5.51 -4.11
C LEU A 185 -7.87 -5.86 -4.52
N THR A 186 -8.01 -6.65 -5.56
CA THR A 186 -9.29 -7.11 -6.10
C THR A 186 -9.29 -8.61 -6.26
N GLY A 187 -10.48 -9.21 -6.31
CA GLY A 187 -10.60 -10.65 -6.50
C GLY A 187 -9.93 -11.44 -5.38
N ILE A 188 -9.96 -10.94 -4.15
CA ILE A 188 -9.34 -11.62 -3.01
C ILE A 188 -10.10 -12.92 -2.75
N ASN A 189 -9.40 -14.04 -2.88
CA ASN A 189 -9.90 -15.37 -2.56
C ASN A 189 -9.02 -15.94 -1.45
N VAL A 190 -9.65 -16.32 -0.35
CA VAL A 190 -8.97 -16.87 0.82
C VAL A 190 -9.60 -18.20 1.20
N MET A 191 -8.78 -19.17 1.55
CA MET A 191 -9.19 -20.42 2.17
C MET A 191 -8.29 -20.75 3.34
N GLY A 192 -8.89 -21.10 4.46
CA GLY A 192 -8.15 -21.46 5.67
C GLY A 192 -8.92 -22.34 6.61
N SER A 193 -8.26 -22.74 7.69
CA SER A 193 -8.85 -23.56 8.75
C SER A 193 -8.36 -23.12 10.11
N ILE A 194 -9.18 -23.41 11.11
CA ILE A 194 -8.86 -23.22 12.54
C ILE A 194 -8.87 -24.62 13.16
N ASP A 195 -7.82 -24.99 13.89
CA ASP A 195 -7.75 -26.21 14.68
C ASP A 195 -7.19 -25.85 16.07
N GLY A 196 -8.10 -25.81 17.06
CA GLY A 196 -7.77 -25.36 18.39
C GLY A 196 -7.35 -23.88 18.42
N ASP A 197 -6.08 -23.65 18.70
CA ASP A 197 -5.44 -22.34 18.78
C ASP A 197 -4.66 -21.94 17.51
N THR A 198 -4.70 -22.75 16.47
CA THR A 198 -3.93 -22.51 15.25
C THR A 198 -4.85 -22.20 14.07
N VAL A 199 -4.61 -21.05 13.46
CA VAL A 199 -5.18 -20.66 12.16
C VAL A 199 -4.21 -21.02 11.06
N THR A 200 -4.64 -21.82 10.10
CA THR A 200 -3.87 -22.16 8.91
C THR A 200 -4.49 -21.45 7.69
N LEU A 201 -3.74 -20.54 7.12
CA LEU A 201 -4.04 -19.93 5.84
C LEU A 201 -3.51 -20.86 4.74
N ARG A 202 -4.40 -21.63 4.10
CA ARG A 202 -3.99 -22.58 3.05
C ARG A 202 -3.62 -21.85 1.77
N SER A 203 -4.44 -20.88 1.41
CA SER A 203 -4.19 -20.00 0.27
C SER A 203 -4.94 -18.68 0.44
N ALA A 204 -4.28 -17.61 0.08
CA ALA A 204 -4.88 -16.31 -0.18
C ALA A 204 -4.29 -15.78 -1.48
N ASN A 205 -5.12 -15.38 -2.43
CA ASN A 205 -4.68 -14.83 -3.70
C ASN A 205 -5.48 -13.57 -3.99
N ALA A 206 -4.83 -12.58 -4.55
CA ALA A 206 -5.44 -11.33 -4.95
C ALA A 206 -4.73 -10.74 -6.17
N ALA A 207 -5.43 -9.99 -6.99
CA ALA A 207 -4.87 -9.18 -8.04
C ALA A 207 -4.68 -7.74 -7.55
N LEU A 208 -3.57 -7.10 -7.93
CA LEU A 208 -3.38 -5.68 -7.74
C LEU A 208 -4.09 -4.92 -8.87
N SER A 209 -4.79 -3.84 -8.56
CA SER A 209 -5.48 -3.04 -9.58
C SER A 209 -4.52 -2.38 -10.58
N ALA A 210 -3.27 -2.15 -10.18
CA ALA A 210 -2.23 -1.63 -11.05
C ALA A 210 -1.59 -2.70 -11.94
N GLY A 211 -1.84 -4.00 -11.67
CA GLY A 211 -1.32 -5.15 -12.41
C GLY A 211 -0.56 -6.13 -11.51
N GLY A 212 -0.50 -7.38 -11.94
CA GLY A 212 0.13 -8.48 -11.21
C GLY A 212 -0.73 -9.06 -10.10
N SER A 213 -0.15 -9.99 -9.34
CA SER A 213 -0.85 -10.73 -8.30
C SER A 213 -0.01 -10.91 -7.03
N VAL A 214 -0.70 -11.15 -5.93
CA VAL A 214 -0.09 -11.51 -4.65
C VAL A 214 -0.74 -12.78 -4.12
N GLY A 215 0.09 -13.70 -3.63
CA GLY A 215 -0.32 -14.92 -2.94
C GLY A 215 0.16 -14.91 -1.50
N ALA A 216 -0.57 -15.58 -0.59
CA ALA A 216 -0.12 -15.80 0.78
C ALA A 216 -0.57 -17.16 1.31
N SER A 217 0.23 -17.76 2.19
CA SER A 217 -0.08 -19.01 2.92
C SER A 217 0.73 -19.06 4.22
N GLY A 218 0.32 -19.94 5.14
CA GLY A 218 1.06 -20.13 6.40
C GLY A 218 0.17 -20.32 7.61
N THR A 219 0.70 -20.05 8.80
CA THR A 219 0.01 -20.27 10.07
C THR A 219 0.12 -19.07 10.99
N VAL A 220 -0.90 -18.91 11.84
CA VAL A 220 -0.94 -17.92 12.93
C VAL A 220 -1.47 -18.63 14.18
N SER A 221 -0.76 -18.53 15.29
CA SER A 221 -1.26 -18.98 16.59
C SER A 221 -2.18 -17.93 17.21
N LEU A 222 -3.29 -18.35 17.80
CA LEU A 222 -4.24 -17.50 18.53
C LEU A 222 -3.80 -17.21 19.98
N ASP A 223 -2.57 -17.62 20.35
CA ASP A 223 -2.02 -17.34 21.68
C ASP A 223 -1.74 -15.84 21.85
N ALA A 224 -2.66 -15.14 22.50
CA ALA A 224 -2.54 -13.71 22.79
C ALA A 224 -1.39 -13.42 23.77
N ALA A 225 -1.05 -14.34 24.67
CA ALA A 225 0.05 -14.17 25.63
C ALA A 225 1.41 -14.21 24.92
N ALA A 226 1.54 -15.03 23.87
CA ALA A 226 2.70 -15.09 23.01
C ALA A 226 2.70 -13.98 21.93
N GLY A 227 1.62 -13.18 21.82
CA GLY A 227 1.50 -12.08 20.86
C GLY A 227 1.13 -12.50 19.44
N PHE A 228 0.37 -13.59 19.29
CA PHE A 228 -0.08 -14.16 18.02
C PHE A 228 1.08 -14.50 17.08
N PRO A 229 1.92 -15.49 17.42
CA PRO A 229 3.03 -15.91 16.56
C PRO A 229 2.55 -16.33 15.17
N ALA A 230 3.22 -15.83 14.15
CA ALA A 230 2.90 -16.12 12.75
C ALA A 230 4.11 -16.65 11.99
N ASP A 231 3.85 -17.49 11.00
CA ASP A 231 4.76 -17.90 9.91
C ASP A 231 3.97 -17.85 8.61
N LEU A 232 4.02 -16.70 7.94
CA LEU A 232 3.30 -16.44 6.70
C LEU A 232 4.30 -16.27 5.56
N ARG A 233 4.06 -16.93 4.45
CA ARG A 233 4.81 -16.78 3.20
C ARG A 233 3.95 -16.06 2.19
N MET A 234 4.53 -15.06 1.55
CA MET A 234 3.91 -14.27 0.51
C MET A 234 4.70 -14.38 -0.78
N THR A 235 4.00 -14.43 -1.89
CA THR A 235 4.58 -14.41 -3.24
C THR A 235 4.01 -13.25 -4.01
N LEU A 236 4.87 -12.51 -4.69
CA LEU A 236 4.50 -11.45 -5.62
C LEU A 236 4.84 -11.93 -7.03
N ASP A 237 3.90 -11.80 -7.94
CA ASP A 237 4.08 -12.13 -9.35
C ASP A 237 3.71 -10.94 -10.21
N GLN A 238 4.73 -10.31 -10.81
CA GLN A 238 4.62 -9.08 -11.60
C GLN A 238 3.78 -8.00 -10.90
N ALA A 239 3.90 -7.94 -9.58
CA ALA A 239 3.14 -7.00 -8.75
C ALA A 239 3.55 -5.57 -9.08
N ARG A 240 2.64 -4.80 -9.66
CA ARG A 240 2.88 -3.41 -10.04
C ARG A 240 2.45 -2.46 -8.93
N TYR A 241 3.39 -1.67 -8.48
CA TYR A 241 3.19 -0.56 -7.55
C TYR A 241 3.32 0.76 -8.29
N ALA A 242 2.47 1.72 -7.98
CA ALA A 242 2.57 3.09 -8.47
C ALA A 242 2.33 4.06 -7.31
N ASP A 243 3.33 4.89 -7.04
CA ASP A 243 3.27 5.96 -6.06
C ASP A 243 2.94 7.28 -6.79
N GLY A 244 1.69 7.41 -7.20
CA GLY A 244 1.26 8.57 -7.99
C GLY A 244 2.16 8.81 -9.20
N ASP A 245 2.91 9.93 -9.18
CA ASP A 245 3.71 10.40 -10.31
C ASP A 245 5.23 10.14 -10.16
N LEU A 246 5.70 9.72 -8.97
CA LEU A 246 7.14 9.65 -8.70
C LEU A 246 7.76 8.29 -9.03
N VAL A 247 7.11 7.20 -8.64
CA VAL A 247 7.66 5.86 -8.78
C VAL A 247 6.61 4.89 -9.31
N VAL A 248 6.95 4.17 -10.36
CA VAL A 248 6.20 3.00 -10.84
C VAL A 248 7.15 1.83 -10.91
N ALA A 249 6.84 0.73 -10.21
CA ALA A 249 7.70 -0.45 -10.20
C ALA A 249 6.90 -1.73 -10.40
N THR A 250 7.47 -2.68 -11.15
CA THR A 250 6.97 -4.06 -11.27
C THR A 250 7.96 -4.98 -10.58
N VAL A 251 7.45 -5.71 -9.59
CA VAL A 251 8.28 -6.56 -8.74
C VAL A 251 7.74 -7.98 -8.65
N SER A 252 8.63 -8.96 -8.61
CA SER A 252 8.33 -10.36 -8.35
C SER A 252 9.23 -10.87 -7.22
N GLY A 253 8.77 -11.87 -6.47
CA GLY A 253 9.60 -12.44 -5.42
C GLY A 253 8.82 -13.07 -4.28
N GLY A 254 9.54 -13.41 -3.22
CA GLY A 254 8.98 -14.06 -2.04
C GLY A 254 9.35 -13.33 -0.75
N LEU A 255 8.37 -13.18 0.13
CA LEU A 255 8.54 -12.61 1.46
C LEU A 255 8.00 -13.58 2.51
N ALA A 256 8.59 -13.57 3.68
CA ALA A 256 8.12 -14.29 4.85
C ALA A 256 7.91 -13.30 6.01
N LEU A 257 6.72 -13.36 6.62
CA LEU A 257 6.40 -12.62 7.85
C LEU A 257 6.42 -13.61 9.01
N THR A 258 7.36 -13.45 9.93
CA THR A 258 7.57 -14.37 11.04
C THR A 258 7.61 -13.66 12.39
N GLY A 259 7.24 -14.40 13.45
CA GLY A 259 7.28 -13.90 14.82
C GLY A 259 5.93 -13.38 15.33
N PRO A 260 5.90 -12.80 16.53
CA PRO A 260 4.67 -12.32 17.17
C PRO A 260 4.15 -11.05 16.49
N LEU A 261 2.93 -11.12 15.94
CA LEU A 261 2.32 -10.03 15.15
C LEU A 261 2.18 -8.70 15.92
N VAL A 262 2.03 -8.77 17.24
CA VAL A 262 1.90 -7.58 18.10
C VAL A 262 3.20 -7.18 18.80
N ARG A 263 4.34 -7.81 18.45
CA ARG A 263 5.65 -7.54 19.04
C ARG A 263 6.76 -7.70 18.00
N ASP A 264 6.97 -6.65 17.21
CA ASP A 264 8.08 -6.54 16.27
C ASP A 264 8.25 -7.75 15.33
N PRO A 265 7.23 -8.11 14.53
CA PRO A 265 7.33 -9.19 13.57
C PRO A 265 8.41 -8.87 12.52
N LEU A 266 9.04 -9.90 11.97
CA LEU A 266 10.07 -9.78 10.94
C LEU A 266 9.50 -10.09 9.56
N LEU A 267 9.62 -9.13 8.64
CA LEU A 267 9.40 -9.32 7.21
C LEU A 267 10.74 -9.51 6.52
N ALA A 268 10.99 -10.70 5.99
CA ALA A 268 12.23 -11.06 5.33
C ALA A 268 11.98 -11.69 3.96
N GLY A 269 12.94 -11.56 3.05
CA GLY A 269 12.88 -12.21 1.74
C GLY A 269 13.62 -11.45 0.66
N GLU A 270 13.39 -11.86 -0.59
CA GLU A 270 14.05 -11.28 -1.75
C GLU A 270 12.99 -10.86 -2.79
N LEU A 271 13.16 -9.65 -3.30
CA LEU A 271 12.35 -9.07 -4.37
C LEU A 271 13.23 -8.79 -5.58
N ASN A 272 12.74 -9.14 -6.74
CA ASN A 272 13.35 -8.80 -8.02
C ASN A 272 12.53 -7.71 -8.71
N VAL A 273 13.16 -6.59 -9.00
CA VAL A 273 12.56 -5.49 -9.77
C VAL A 273 12.74 -5.79 -11.24
N GLU A 274 11.66 -6.08 -11.92
CA GLU A 274 11.67 -6.34 -13.37
C GLU A 274 11.78 -5.04 -14.17
N ARG A 275 11.16 -4.00 -13.67
CA ARG A 275 11.20 -2.64 -14.21
C ARG A 275 10.82 -1.64 -13.11
N ALA A 276 11.53 -0.53 -13.08
CA ALA A 276 11.14 0.64 -12.29
C ALA A 276 11.29 1.92 -13.11
N GLU A 277 10.35 2.83 -12.97
CA GLU A 277 10.40 4.17 -13.53
C GLU A 277 10.34 5.17 -12.38
N ILE A 278 11.33 6.02 -12.29
CA ILE A 278 11.47 7.07 -11.28
C ILE A 278 11.44 8.40 -12.01
N THR A 279 10.45 9.22 -11.73
CA THR A 279 10.32 10.56 -12.29
C THR A 279 10.99 11.57 -11.37
N VAL A 280 11.97 12.29 -11.89
CA VAL A 280 12.60 13.41 -11.15
C VAL A 280 11.64 14.59 -11.18
N PRO A 281 11.13 15.06 -10.03
CA PRO A 281 10.16 16.15 -9.98
C PRO A 281 10.81 17.46 -10.41
N GLU A 282 10.04 18.39 -10.96
CA GLU A 282 10.53 19.68 -11.44
C GLU A 282 11.06 20.58 -10.33
N SER A 283 10.59 20.40 -9.10
CA SER A 283 11.12 21.06 -7.90
C SER A 283 11.75 20.03 -6.95
N LEU A 284 13.06 19.97 -6.89
CA LEU A 284 13.80 19.31 -5.82
C LEU A 284 13.88 20.27 -4.63
N GLY A 285 13.00 20.13 -3.67
CA GLY A 285 13.05 20.96 -2.47
C GLY A 285 12.05 22.11 -2.47
N GLY A 286 10.87 21.77 -2.19
CA GLY A 286 9.84 22.58 -1.56
C GLY A 286 9.12 21.64 -0.63
N ASN A 287 9.51 21.60 0.63
CA ASN A 287 8.53 21.32 1.65
C ASN A 287 7.38 22.27 1.33
N ALA A 288 6.32 21.77 0.67
CA ALA A 288 5.07 22.46 0.66
C ALA A 288 4.77 22.71 2.14
N ALA A 289 4.96 23.95 2.58
CA ALA A 289 4.69 24.31 3.94
C ALA A 289 3.27 23.85 4.19
N SER A 290 3.08 22.95 5.17
CA SER A 290 1.77 22.49 5.58
C SER A 290 0.92 23.72 5.84
N ILE A 291 0.03 24.03 4.90
CA ILE A 291 -0.88 25.17 5.06
C ILE A 291 -1.90 24.71 6.09
N ASP A 292 -1.89 25.35 7.24
CA ASP A 292 -2.84 25.09 8.31
C ASP A 292 -4.24 25.54 7.86
N VAL A 293 -5.05 24.61 7.36
CA VAL A 293 -6.37 24.90 6.80
C VAL A 293 -7.40 24.96 7.93
N ILE A 294 -7.83 26.16 8.26
CA ILE A 294 -8.95 26.37 9.19
C ILE A 294 -10.26 26.35 8.41
N HIS A 295 -11.03 25.30 8.57
CA HIS A 295 -12.36 25.17 7.99
C HIS A 295 -13.37 26.07 8.73
N ARG A 296 -13.81 27.16 8.12
CA ARG A 296 -14.93 27.97 8.61
C ARG A 296 -16.23 27.44 7.98
N ASN A 297 -17.26 27.21 8.81
CA ASN A 297 -18.59 26.69 8.39
C ASN A 297 -18.53 25.31 7.71
N ALA A 298 -17.70 24.40 8.21
CA ALA A 298 -17.58 23.05 7.70
C ALA A 298 -18.93 22.31 7.67
N PRO A 299 -19.32 21.64 6.56
CA PRO A 299 -20.48 20.76 6.53
C PRO A 299 -20.39 19.61 7.56
N ALA A 300 -21.52 18.99 7.90
CA ALA A 300 -21.57 17.94 8.95
C ALA A 300 -20.55 16.82 8.72
N GLY A 301 -20.41 16.30 7.52
CA GLY A 301 -19.43 15.24 7.20
C GLY A 301 -17.97 15.67 7.36
N VAL A 302 -17.63 16.92 7.07
CA VAL A 302 -16.29 17.47 7.30
C VAL A 302 -16.02 17.63 8.79
N ARG A 303 -17.02 18.07 9.57
CA ARG A 303 -16.90 18.16 11.04
C ARG A 303 -16.68 16.79 11.69
N GLU A 304 -17.37 15.76 11.22
CA GLU A 304 -17.17 14.39 11.70
C GLU A 304 -15.77 13.85 11.37
N THR A 305 -15.24 14.16 10.18
CA THR A 305 -13.87 13.79 9.79
C THR A 305 -12.84 14.53 10.63
N LEU A 306 -13.03 15.83 10.86
CA LEU A 306 -12.16 16.64 11.73
C LEU A 306 -12.25 16.20 13.21
N ALA A 307 -13.44 15.80 13.68
CA ALA A 307 -13.61 15.25 15.02
C ALA A 307 -12.88 13.90 15.20
N ARG A 308 -12.92 13.04 14.18
CA ARG A 308 -12.16 11.79 14.16
C ARG A 308 -10.64 12.04 14.10
N ALA A 309 -10.18 12.96 13.26
CA ALA A 309 -8.77 13.34 13.18
C ALA A 309 -8.26 13.93 14.50
N ARG A 310 -9.05 14.79 15.17
CA ARG A 310 -8.70 15.36 16.48
C ARG A 310 -8.83 14.36 17.64
N ALA A 311 -9.67 13.34 17.54
CA ALA A 311 -9.75 12.28 18.51
C ALA A 311 -8.50 11.39 18.50
N SER A 312 -7.77 11.34 17.37
CA SER A 312 -6.46 10.69 17.27
C SER A 312 -5.32 11.52 17.88
N ASP A 313 -5.51 12.84 18.05
CA ASP A 313 -4.55 13.73 18.74
C ASP A 313 -4.67 13.69 20.28
N GLY A 314 -5.59 12.86 20.81
CA GLY A 314 -5.75 12.62 22.25
C GLY A 314 -4.53 11.90 22.80
N THR A 315 -3.95 12.48 23.85
CA THR A 315 -2.81 12.01 24.65
C THR A 315 -2.70 10.49 24.69
N PRO A 316 -1.61 9.88 24.27
CA PRO A 316 -1.47 8.43 24.30
C PRO A 316 -1.54 7.96 25.75
N THR A 317 -2.54 7.16 26.06
CA THR A 317 -2.51 6.33 27.26
C THR A 317 -1.29 5.40 27.12
N PRO A 318 -0.35 5.35 28.07
CA PRO A 318 0.84 4.53 27.94
C PRO A 318 0.49 3.06 28.15
N THR A 319 -0.03 2.40 27.13
CA THR A 319 -0.30 0.98 27.12
C THR A 319 0.27 0.37 25.85
N ALA A 320 1.32 -0.42 26.04
CA ALA A 320 2.06 -1.20 25.08
C ALA A 320 2.79 -0.35 23.99
N ARG A 321 4.09 -0.57 23.84
CA ARG A 321 4.83 -0.05 22.69
C ARG A 321 4.14 -0.53 21.42
N PRO A 322 3.83 0.36 20.45
CA PRO A 322 3.25 -0.09 19.20
C PRO A 322 4.19 -1.13 18.57
N SER A 323 3.61 -2.20 18.06
CA SER A 323 4.36 -3.22 17.32
C SER A 323 4.99 -2.56 16.10
N VAL A 324 6.31 -2.71 15.94
CA VAL A 324 7.05 -2.14 14.81
C VAL A 324 7.53 -3.27 13.92
N LEU A 325 7.00 -3.33 12.71
CA LEU A 325 7.46 -4.28 11.70
C LEU A 325 8.95 -4.07 11.42
N ARG A 326 9.73 -5.15 11.53
CA ARG A 326 11.16 -5.16 11.19
C ARG A 326 11.38 -5.72 9.80
N LEU A 327 12.31 -5.14 9.09
CA LEU A 327 12.65 -5.54 7.72
C LEU A 327 13.99 -6.27 7.67
N ASN A 328 14.08 -7.24 6.77
CA ASN A 328 15.29 -7.83 6.23
C ASN A 328 15.01 -8.27 4.79
N VAL A 329 14.83 -7.30 3.90
CA VAL A 329 14.40 -7.52 2.52
C VAL A 329 15.52 -7.15 1.57
N GLY A 330 15.93 -8.09 0.73
CA GLY A 330 16.81 -7.85 -0.40
C GLY A 330 16.00 -7.40 -1.61
N ILE A 331 16.47 -6.36 -2.29
CA ILE A 331 15.92 -5.87 -3.54
C ILE A 331 17.00 -5.98 -4.60
N SER A 332 16.76 -6.78 -5.63
CA SER A 332 17.64 -6.95 -6.79
C SER A 332 17.00 -6.33 -8.02
N ALA A 333 17.74 -5.47 -8.67
CA ALA A 333 17.34 -4.84 -9.93
C ALA A 333 18.57 -4.78 -10.85
N PRO A 334 18.92 -5.88 -11.53
CA PRO A 334 20.17 -5.96 -12.31
C PRO A 334 20.22 -4.93 -13.45
N ALA A 335 19.06 -4.50 -13.94
CA ALA A 335 18.86 -3.47 -14.96
C ALA A 335 17.44 -2.90 -14.88
N ARG A 336 17.09 -1.96 -15.77
CA ARG A 336 15.74 -1.44 -15.98
C ARG A 336 15.17 -0.60 -14.84
N ILE A 337 16.02 0.07 -14.08
CA ILE A 337 15.59 1.20 -13.26
C ILE A 337 15.82 2.46 -14.09
N PHE A 338 14.75 3.03 -14.61
CA PHE A 338 14.80 4.24 -15.42
C PHE A 338 14.55 5.47 -14.54
N VAL A 339 15.47 6.41 -14.57
CA VAL A 339 15.34 7.70 -13.87
C VAL A 339 15.22 8.78 -14.93
N ARG A 340 14.05 9.44 -15.00
CA ARG A 340 13.74 10.43 -16.03
C ARG A 340 13.17 11.72 -15.43
N GLY A 341 13.46 12.82 -16.08
CA GLY A 341 12.96 14.16 -15.75
C GLY A 341 14.05 15.21 -15.75
N ARG A 342 13.70 16.46 -15.91
CA ARG A 342 14.63 17.62 -15.98
C ARG A 342 15.76 17.44 -17.00
N GLY A 343 15.46 16.80 -18.14
CA GLY A 343 16.45 16.47 -19.15
C GLY A 343 17.31 15.24 -18.85
N LEU A 344 17.20 14.65 -17.66
CA LEU A 344 17.88 13.40 -17.31
C LEU A 344 17.12 12.20 -17.86
N ASP A 345 17.84 11.26 -18.47
CA ASP A 345 17.39 9.91 -18.83
C ASP A 345 18.52 8.94 -18.51
N ALA A 346 18.36 8.19 -17.44
CA ALA A 346 19.36 7.24 -16.98
C ALA A 346 18.74 5.87 -16.69
N GLU A 347 19.48 4.83 -16.99
CA GLU A 347 19.17 3.45 -16.62
C GLU A 347 20.18 2.97 -15.58
N LEU A 348 19.65 2.44 -14.48
CA LEU A 348 20.44 1.95 -13.36
C LEU A 348 20.19 0.46 -13.15
N GLY A 349 21.18 -0.22 -12.55
CA GLY A 349 21.05 -1.59 -12.09
C GLY A 349 21.89 -1.83 -10.85
N GLY A 350 21.41 -2.71 -9.95
CA GLY A 350 22.10 -2.99 -8.71
C GLY A 350 21.27 -3.77 -7.71
N ASN A 351 21.66 -3.69 -6.45
CA ASN A 351 20.94 -4.32 -5.36
C ASN A 351 21.03 -3.49 -4.07
N VAL A 352 19.99 -3.60 -3.26
CA VAL A 352 19.88 -2.94 -1.95
C VAL A 352 19.24 -3.89 -0.97
N ARG A 353 19.74 -3.94 0.25
CA ARG A 353 19.14 -4.64 1.38
C ARG A 353 18.55 -3.62 2.34
N LEU A 354 17.26 -3.77 2.61
CA LEU A 354 16.53 -2.97 3.60
C LEU A 354 16.51 -3.71 4.93
N THR A 355 17.02 -3.09 5.97
CA THR A 355 17.03 -3.64 7.34
C THR A 355 16.47 -2.66 8.34
N GLY A 356 16.23 -3.12 9.59
CA GLY A 356 15.73 -2.27 10.67
C GLY A 356 14.21 -2.16 10.75
N PRO A 357 13.69 -1.36 11.65
CA PRO A 357 12.26 -1.12 11.78
C PRO A 357 11.73 -0.23 10.65
N VAL A 358 10.46 -0.42 10.22
CA VAL A 358 9.86 0.40 9.16
C VAL A 358 9.81 1.91 9.48
N THR A 359 9.90 2.27 10.75
CA THR A 359 10.00 3.67 11.20
C THR A 359 11.40 4.25 11.06
N ASN A 360 12.41 3.41 10.84
CA ASN A 360 13.80 3.80 10.64
C ASN A 360 14.52 2.76 9.77
N ILE A 361 14.18 2.76 8.49
CA ILE A 361 14.72 1.82 7.50
C ILE A 361 16.20 2.13 7.26
N GLN A 362 17.02 1.08 7.29
CA GLN A 362 18.46 1.15 7.04
C GLN A 362 18.77 0.42 5.72
N PRO A 363 18.79 1.14 4.59
CA PRO A 363 19.20 0.58 3.32
C PRO A 363 20.73 0.45 3.24
N VAL A 364 21.20 -0.66 2.69
CA VAL A 364 22.63 -0.89 2.41
C VAL A 364 22.76 -1.51 1.04
N GLY A 365 23.59 -0.91 0.20
CA GLY A 365 23.83 -1.36 -1.16
C GLY A 365 23.91 -0.20 -2.13
N GLY A 366 23.61 -0.44 -3.41
CA GLY A 366 23.63 0.63 -4.39
C GLY A 366 23.31 0.18 -5.79
N PHE A 367 23.27 1.17 -6.66
CA PHE A 367 23.02 1.00 -8.09
C PHE A 367 24.15 1.61 -8.88
N ARG A 368 24.49 0.98 -9.99
CA ARG A 368 25.39 1.51 -11.01
C ARG A 368 24.59 1.95 -12.21
N MET A 369 25.02 3.01 -12.82
CA MET A 369 24.50 3.45 -14.10
C MET A 369 24.91 2.46 -15.19
N ILE A 370 23.95 2.05 -16.00
CA ILE A 370 24.16 1.24 -17.21
C ILE A 370 24.33 2.19 -18.39
N ARG A 371 23.51 3.22 -18.44
CA ARG A 371 23.60 4.32 -19.40
C ARG A 371 22.93 5.56 -18.83
N GLY A 372 23.38 6.72 -19.26
CA GLY A 372 22.79 7.97 -18.81
C GLY A 372 23.10 9.12 -19.74
N ARG A 373 22.14 10.04 -19.84
CA ARG A 373 22.30 11.29 -20.59
C ARG A 373 21.56 12.42 -19.90
N LEU A 374 22.06 13.61 -20.08
CA LEU A 374 21.47 14.84 -19.63
C LEU A 374 21.32 15.78 -20.83
N SER A 375 20.14 16.30 -21.03
CA SER A 375 19.87 17.35 -22.02
C SER A 375 19.69 18.68 -21.29
N ILE A 376 20.57 19.64 -21.58
CA ILE A 376 20.53 20.99 -20.99
C ILE A 376 20.81 22.02 -22.08
N LEU A 377 19.96 23.05 -22.19
CA LEU A 377 20.08 24.14 -23.17
C LEU A 377 20.37 23.65 -24.60
N GLY A 378 19.76 22.54 -24.99
CA GLY A 378 19.95 21.97 -26.31
C GLY A 378 21.20 21.12 -26.51
N GLN A 379 22.10 21.06 -25.53
CA GLN A 379 23.23 20.16 -25.53
C GLN A 379 22.88 18.84 -24.89
N ARG A 380 23.35 17.74 -25.49
CA ARG A 380 23.22 16.39 -24.95
C ARG A 380 24.56 15.92 -24.42
N ILE A 381 24.59 15.63 -23.13
CA ILE A 381 25.76 15.17 -22.40
C ILE A 381 25.55 13.71 -22.04
N THR A 382 26.49 12.84 -22.34
CA THR A 382 26.45 11.43 -21.96
C THR A 382 27.27 11.22 -20.70
N PHE A 383 26.74 10.51 -19.74
CA PHE A 383 27.47 10.08 -18.56
C PHE A 383 28.34 8.87 -18.89
N ASP A 384 29.60 8.90 -18.49
CA ASP A 384 30.54 7.80 -18.65
C ASP A 384 30.37 6.79 -17.50
N GLU A 385 30.25 7.30 -16.28
CA GLU A 385 30.11 6.49 -15.08
C GLU A 385 29.09 7.11 -14.11
N GLY A 386 28.46 6.26 -13.31
CA GLY A 386 27.57 6.72 -12.25
C GLY A 386 27.27 5.66 -11.22
N THR A 387 27.32 6.05 -9.96
CA THR A 387 26.95 5.21 -8.83
C THR A 387 26.01 5.94 -7.88
N VAL A 388 25.07 5.17 -7.33
CA VAL A 388 24.14 5.59 -6.28
C VAL A 388 24.39 4.65 -5.10
N THR A 389 24.86 5.14 -3.98
CA THR A 389 25.23 4.32 -2.82
C THR A 389 24.34 4.66 -1.63
N LEU A 390 23.76 3.64 -1.01
CA LEU A 390 22.95 3.73 0.19
C LEU A 390 23.71 3.12 1.38
N VAL A 391 23.89 3.90 2.45
CA VAL A 391 24.62 3.48 3.65
C VAL A 391 23.86 3.92 4.91
N GLY A 392 22.80 3.17 5.24
CA GLY A 392 22.09 3.30 6.51
C GLY A 392 20.97 4.33 6.54
N ASP A 393 20.81 5.17 5.54
CA ASP A 393 19.71 6.13 5.40
C ASP A 393 19.15 6.16 3.97
N LEU A 394 17.98 6.80 3.78
CA LEU A 394 17.29 6.93 2.50
C LEU A 394 17.78 8.16 1.68
N ASP A 395 18.86 8.83 2.11
CA ASP A 395 19.50 9.90 1.38
C ASP A 395 20.78 9.36 0.71
N PRO A 396 20.71 8.88 -0.53
CA PRO A 396 21.81 8.20 -1.18
C PRO A 396 22.96 9.17 -1.54
N TYR A 397 24.17 8.64 -1.53
CA TYR A 397 25.34 9.31 -2.08
C TYR A 397 25.42 9.04 -3.58
N LEU A 398 25.52 10.09 -4.36
CA LEU A 398 25.71 10.07 -5.82
C LEU A 398 27.15 10.33 -6.19
N ASP A 399 27.66 9.62 -7.19
CA ASP A 399 28.93 9.90 -7.85
C ASP A 399 28.77 9.62 -9.34
N PHE A 400 28.62 10.68 -10.12
CA PHE A 400 28.40 10.61 -11.56
C PHE A 400 29.45 11.46 -12.28
N VAL A 401 30.00 10.93 -13.35
CA VAL A 401 30.95 11.61 -14.22
C VAL A 401 30.41 11.57 -15.66
N ALA A 402 30.35 12.74 -16.27
CA ALA A 402 30.00 12.87 -17.67
C ALA A 402 31.12 13.60 -18.42
N ARG A 403 31.28 13.24 -19.70
CA ARG A 403 32.26 13.83 -20.59
C ARG A 403 31.59 14.33 -21.87
N SER A 404 31.99 15.50 -22.29
CA SER A 404 31.60 16.07 -23.58
C SER A 404 32.86 16.50 -24.33
N ALA A 405 33.11 15.87 -25.47
CA ALA A 405 34.24 16.24 -26.34
C ALA A 405 33.79 17.32 -27.35
N GLY A 406 34.42 18.49 -27.27
CA GLY A 406 34.30 19.57 -28.26
C GLY A 406 35.52 19.58 -29.20
N ASN A 407 35.53 20.53 -30.14
CA ASN A 407 36.60 20.61 -31.13
C ASN A 407 38.01 20.89 -30.52
N ASP A 408 38.09 21.70 -29.46
CA ASP A 408 39.33 22.14 -28.87
C ASP A 408 39.47 21.82 -27.38
N ILE A 409 38.39 21.33 -26.74
CA ILE A 409 38.37 21.00 -25.33
C ILE A 409 37.56 19.75 -25.04
N THR A 410 37.95 19.02 -24.00
CA THR A 410 37.09 18.00 -23.40
C THR A 410 36.56 18.53 -22.09
N VAL A 411 35.27 18.58 -21.91
CA VAL A 411 34.60 19.02 -20.69
C VAL A 411 34.24 17.80 -19.85
N PHE A 412 34.51 17.87 -18.56
CA PHE A 412 34.11 16.88 -17.55
C PHE A 412 33.10 17.53 -16.62
N ILE A 413 32.01 16.82 -16.35
CA ILE A 413 30.96 17.21 -15.42
C ILE A 413 30.93 16.15 -14.33
N THR A 414 31.21 16.55 -13.10
CA THR A 414 31.19 15.66 -11.96
C THR A 414 30.04 16.07 -11.04
N VAL A 415 29.15 15.12 -10.73
CA VAL A 415 28.05 15.30 -9.77
C VAL A 415 28.32 14.39 -8.59
N ARG A 416 28.60 14.95 -7.43
CA ARG A 416 28.94 14.22 -6.20
C ARG A 416 28.17 14.75 -5.01
N GLY A 417 27.96 13.88 -4.02
CA GLY A 417 27.32 14.26 -2.77
C GLY A 417 26.06 13.48 -2.47
N ARG A 418 25.43 13.81 -1.36
CA ARG A 418 24.11 13.29 -1.02
C ARG A 418 23.04 13.99 -1.85
N VAL A 419 21.90 13.30 -2.11
CA VAL A 419 20.79 13.93 -2.86
C VAL A 419 20.30 15.20 -2.20
N SER A 420 20.36 15.30 -0.87
CA SER A 420 20.03 16.50 -0.10
C SER A 420 21.07 17.63 -0.21
N ASP A 421 22.29 17.31 -0.64
CA ASP A 421 23.42 18.26 -0.72
C ASP A 421 24.36 17.83 -1.86
N LEU A 422 23.96 18.15 -3.10
CA LEU A 422 24.65 17.80 -4.32
C LEU A 422 25.63 18.90 -4.73
N GLU A 423 26.85 18.49 -5.03
CA GLU A 423 27.89 19.34 -5.62
C GLU A 423 28.07 19.00 -7.10
N ILE A 424 28.02 20.00 -7.96
CA ILE A 424 28.23 19.86 -9.40
C ILE A 424 29.46 20.70 -9.76
N HIS A 425 30.48 20.05 -10.33
CA HIS A 425 31.73 20.69 -10.78
C HIS A 425 31.93 20.51 -12.26
N PHE A 426 32.32 21.61 -12.92
CA PHE A 426 32.70 21.63 -14.32
C PHE A 426 34.22 21.84 -14.43
N SER A 427 34.88 20.97 -15.18
CA SER A 427 36.28 21.08 -15.48
C SER A 427 36.56 20.77 -16.94
N SER A 428 37.72 21.11 -17.44
CA SER A 428 38.08 20.84 -18.85
C SER A 428 39.55 20.47 -19.02
N GLN A 429 39.82 19.87 -20.18
CA GLN A 429 41.17 19.62 -20.66
C GLN A 429 41.32 20.23 -22.08
N PRO A 430 42.20 21.28 -22.28
CA PRO A 430 43.01 21.97 -21.27
C PRO A 430 42.18 22.69 -20.20
N GLU A 431 42.74 22.94 -19.04
CA GLU A 431 42.06 23.55 -17.89
C GLU A 431 41.68 25.01 -18.18
N LEU A 432 40.39 25.32 -17.99
CA LEU A 432 39.77 26.63 -18.18
C LEU A 432 38.91 26.99 -16.96
N PRO A 433 38.68 28.30 -16.70
CA PRO A 433 37.72 28.74 -15.68
C PRO A 433 36.32 28.13 -15.93
N GLU A 434 35.57 27.84 -14.87
CA GLU A 434 34.30 27.10 -14.92
C GLU A 434 33.23 27.81 -15.79
N ASP A 435 33.17 29.12 -15.75
CA ASP A 435 32.27 29.94 -16.60
C ASP A 435 32.64 29.86 -18.09
N GLU A 436 33.92 29.79 -18.44
CA GLU A 436 34.39 29.54 -19.80
C GLU A 436 34.09 28.11 -20.23
N VAL A 437 34.22 27.11 -19.34
CA VAL A 437 33.87 25.72 -19.61
C VAL A 437 32.38 25.59 -19.92
N LEU A 438 31.50 26.22 -19.12
CA LEU A 438 30.09 26.24 -19.33
C LEU A 438 29.70 26.94 -20.66
N ALA A 439 30.31 28.06 -20.97
CA ALA A 439 30.10 28.78 -22.23
C ALA A 439 30.42 27.90 -23.45
N ARG A 440 31.56 27.21 -23.42
CA ARG A 440 31.98 26.30 -24.48
C ARG A 440 31.13 25.04 -24.56
N LEU A 441 30.74 24.48 -23.39
CA LEU A 441 29.87 23.31 -23.34
C LEU A 441 28.51 23.60 -23.98
N ILE A 442 27.88 24.73 -23.64
CA ILE A 442 26.50 25.04 -24.04
C ILE A 442 26.46 25.66 -25.46
N PHE A 443 27.35 26.62 -25.73
CA PHE A 443 27.31 27.41 -26.98
C PHE A 443 28.43 27.10 -27.97
N ASN A 444 29.38 26.26 -27.58
CA ASN A 444 30.60 25.97 -28.36
C ASN A 444 31.39 27.25 -28.77
N ARG A 445 31.36 28.27 -27.87
CA ARG A 445 32.01 29.58 -28.03
C ARG A 445 32.69 30.00 -26.74
N SER A 446 33.69 30.92 -26.83
CA SER A 446 34.25 31.52 -25.67
C SER A 446 33.25 32.48 -24.98
N LEU A 447 33.41 32.69 -23.68
CA LEU A 447 32.54 33.60 -22.91
C LEU A 447 32.55 35.04 -23.50
N SER A 448 33.68 35.49 -24.03
CA SER A 448 33.81 36.79 -24.68
C SER A 448 33.08 36.94 -26.01
N GLU A 449 32.68 35.84 -26.64
CA GLU A 449 31.96 35.82 -27.92
C GLU A 449 30.45 35.63 -27.74
N LEU A 450 29.96 35.49 -26.51
CA LEU A 450 28.54 35.30 -26.24
C LEU A 450 27.75 36.60 -26.33
N SER A 451 26.56 36.51 -26.90
CA SER A 451 25.60 37.61 -26.90
C SER A 451 25.03 37.81 -25.46
N ALA A 452 24.44 38.98 -25.19
CA ALA A 452 23.80 39.27 -23.91
C ALA A 452 22.69 38.25 -23.56
N LEU A 453 21.96 37.74 -24.57
CA LEU A 453 20.94 36.69 -24.37
C LEU A 453 21.59 35.37 -23.96
N GLN A 454 22.69 34.99 -24.61
CA GLN A 454 23.42 33.75 -24.28
C GLN A 454 24.06 33.81 -22.88
N ILE A 455 24.56 34.98 -22.46
CA ILE A 455 25.04 35.17 -21.09
C ILE A 455 23.88 35.02 -20.08
N ALA A 456 22.68 35.55 -20.37
CA ALA A 456 21.52 35.36 -19.50
C ALA A 456 21.07 33.90 -19.45
N GLN A 457 21.11 33.17 -20.57
CA GLN A 457 20.83 31.72 -20.62
C GLN A 457 21.87 30.91 -19.84
N LEU A 458 23.17 31.28 -19.94
CA LEU A 458 24.24 30.66 -19.17
C LEU A 458 24.03 30.81 -17.67
N ALA A 459 23.66 32.04 -17.23
CA ALA A 459 23.38 32.31 -15.83
C ALA A 459 22.14 31.54 -15.33
N ALA A 460 21.11 31.42 -16.17
CA ALA A 460 19.91 30.64 -15.87
C ALA A 460 20.25 29.14 -15.73
N ALA A 461 21.07 28.60 -16.62
CA ALA A 461 21.53 27.21 -16.56
C ALA A 461 22.36 26.92 -15.32
N ALA A 462 23.28 27.82 -14.98
CA ALA A 462 24.08 27.69 -13.76
C ALA A 462 23.20 27.71 -12.50
N ALA A 463 22.19 28.59 -12.45
CA ALA A 463 21.22 28.63 -11.36
C ALA A 463 20.36 27.36 -11.27
N GLU A 464 19.94 26.80 -12.40
CA GLU A 464 19.18 25.54 -12.46
C GLU A 464 20.01 24.35 -11.97
N LEU A 465 21.27 24.28 -12.36
CA LEU A 465 22.21 23.25 -11.92
C LEU A 465 22.54 23.36 -10.42
N ALA A 466 22.61 24.59 -9.89
CA ALA A 466 22.80 24.85 -8.46
C ALA A 466 21.56 24.57 -7.59
N GLY A 467 20.50 23.94 -8.16
CA GLY A 467 19.30 23.57 -7.41
C GLY A 467 18.24 24.68 -7.28
N GLY A 468 18.40 25.79 -8.00
CA GLY A 468 17.39 26.85 -8.07
C GLY A 468 16.10 26.36 -8.70
N SER A 469 14.95 26.68 -8.07
CA SER A 469 13.64 26.41 -8.66
C SER A 469 13.41 27.32 -9.86
N ASN A 470 13.51 26.77 -11.05
CA ASN A 470 13.10 27.46 -12.25
C ASN A 470 11.59 27.25 -12.42
N THR A 471 10.77 28.20 -11.94
CA THR A 471 9.36 28.33 -12.36
C THR A 471 9.31 28.89 -13.78
N SER A 472 10.01 28.21 -14.70
CA SER A 472 9.97 28.61 -16.11
C SER A 472 8.60 28.23 -16.69
N LEU A 473 8.02 29.13 -17.45
CA LEU A 473 6.82 28.87 -18.26
C LEU A 473 7.03 27.60 -19.14
N LEU A 474 8.27 27.29 -19.54
CA LEU A 474 8.65 26.11 -20.29
C LEU A 474 8.55 24.82 -19.48
N GLY A 475 8.91 24.83 -18.18
CA GLY A 475 8.75 23.69 -17.30
C GLY A 475 7.28 23.31 -17.08
N SER A 476 6.43 24.31 -16.84
CA SER A 476 4.99 24.09 -16.70
C SER A 476 4.33 23.63 -18.02
N LEU A 477 4.78 24.13 -19.17
CA LEU A 477 4.35 23.66 -20.49
C LEU A 477 4.83 22.24 -20.78
N ARG A 478 6.06 21.88 -20.39
CA ARG A 478 6.61 20.52 -20.51
C ARG A 478 5.74 19.53 -19.77
N GLY A 479 5.44 19.81 -18.49
CA GLY A 479 4.55 18.97 -17.67
C GLY A 479 3.13 18.85 -18.24
N ALA A 480 2.56 19.95 -18.76
CA ALA A 480 1.21 19.95 -19.33
C ALA A 480 1.11 19.23 -20.69
N THR A 481 2.19 19.18 -21.47
CA THR A 481 2.23 18.58 -22.82
C THR A 481 2.72 17.15 -22.83
N GLY A 482 3.27 16.65 -21.71
CA GLY A 482 3.86 15.30 -21.63
C GLY A 482 5.11 15.13 -22.49
N LEU A 483 5.83 16.23 -22.75
CA LEU A 483 7.11 16.22 -23.44
C LEU A 483 8.23 15.94 -22.43
N ASP A 484 9.22 15.14 -22.83
CA ASP A 484 10.40 14.87 -22.00
C ASP A 484 11.44 15.99 -22.14
N ASP A 485 11.38 16.74 -23.25
CA ASP A 485 12.27 17.85 -23.56
C ASP A 485 11.48 19.01 -24.19
N LEU A 486 11.57 20.20 -23.61
CA LEU A 486 11.04 21.45 -24.16
C LEU A 486 11.96 22.58 -23.71
N ASP A 487 12.72 23.13 -24.65
CA ASP A 487 13.75 24.12 -24.33
C ASP A 487 13.85 25.20 -25.41
N VAL A 488 14.36 26.37 -25.02
CA VAL A 488 14.76 27.42 -25.96
C VAL A 488 16.25 27.27 -26.22
N VAL A 489 16.59 26.92 -27.43
CA VAL A 489 17.96 26.69 -27.89
C VAL A 489 18.40 27.79 -28.84
N THR A 490 19.69 27.84 -29.16
CA THR A 490 20.21 28.74 -30.19
C THR A 490 20.55 27.90 -31.40
N ASP A 491 20.06 28.30 -32.59
CA ASP A 491 20.39 27.63 -33.86
C ASP A 491 21.85 27.88 -34.27
N SER A 492 22.31 27.21 -35.35
CA SER A 492 23.67 27.32 -35.86
C SER A 492 24.05 28.75 -36.30
N GLU A 493 23.06 29.62 -36.50
CA GLU A 493 23.24 31.02 -36.93
C GLU A 493 23.21 32.00 -35.74
N GLY A 494 22.94 31.50 -34.50
CA GLY A 494 22.88 32.31 -33.28
C GLY A 494 21.49 32.88 -33.00
N ASN A 495 20.43 32.45 -33.71
CA ASN A 495 19.04 32.86 -33.44
C ASN A 495 18.36 31.93 -32.43
N ALA A 496 17.32 32.43 -31.79
CA ALA A 496 16.53 31.63 -30.88
C ALA A 496 15.69 30.58 -31.65
N ALA A 497 15.70 29.34 -31.16
CA ALA A 497 14.88 28.24 -31.63
C ALA A 497 14.21 27.53 -30.42
N VAL A 498 13.09 26.90 -30.66
CA VAL A 498 12.42 26.07 -29.63
C VAL A 498 12.62 24.61 -30.03
N ARG A 499 13.10 23.81 -29.07
CA ARG A 499 13.20 22.37 -29.22
C ARG A 499 12.15 21.69 -28.33
N ALA A 500 11.46 20.71 -28.91
CA ALA A 500 10.53 19.85 -28.19
C ALA A 500 10.85 18.39 -28.53
N GLY A 501 10.80 17.50 -27.56
CA GLY A 501 11.10 16.10 -27.78
C GLY A 501 10.46 15.16 -26.77
N ARG A 502 10.34 13.90 -27.19
CA ARG A 502 9.76 12.83 -26.37
C ARG A 502 10.36 11.47 -26.69
N TYR A 503 10.49 10.65 -25.64
CA TYR A 503 10.76 9.22 -25.79
C TYR A 503 9.48 8.48 -26.17
N ILE A 504 9.46 7.82 -27.33
CA ILE A 504 8.36 6.96 -27.76
C ILE A 504 8.52 5.56 -27.18
N GLN A 505 9.77 5.12 -27.05
CA GLN A 505 10.17 3.89 -26.36
C GLN A 505 11.44 4.18 -25.57
N ASP A 506 11.83 3.26 -24.70
CA ASP A 506 12.99 3.41 -23.82
C ASP A 506 14.28 3.78 -24.54
N ASN A 507 14.39 3.38 -25.79
CA ASN A 507 15.54 3.57 -26.63
C ASN A 507 15.28 4.43 -27.88
N ILE A 508 14.08 5.00 -28.06
CA ILE A 508 13.72 5.82 -29.23
C ILE A 508 13.28 7.21 -28.77
N TYR A 509 14.05 8.21 -29.14
CA TYR A 509 13.73 9.61 -28.92
C TYR A 509 13.36 10.30 -30.23
N LEU A 510 12.25 11.06 -30.23
CA LEU A 510 11.87 11.97 -31.30
C LEU A 510 11.96 13.41 -30.81
N GLY A 511 12.58 14.28 -31.60
CA GLY A 511 12.67 15.71 -31.33
C GLY A 511 12.31 16.53 -32.54
N VAL A 512 11.77 17.73 -32.29
CA VAL A 512 11.53 18.77 -33.33
C VAL A 512 12.11 20.07 -32.82
N GLU A 513 12.85 20.74 -33.65
CA GLU A 513 13.40 22.06 -33.41
C GLU A 513 12.78 23.07 -34.41
N ALA A 514 12.28 24.20 -33.90
CA ALA A 514 11.69 25.25 -34.73
C ALA A 514 12.43 26.58 -34.50
N GLY A 515 13.14 27.06 -35.49
CA GLY A 515 13.87 28.32 -35.47
C GLY A 515 12.97 29.54 -35.74
N ALA A 516 13.38 30.71 -35.22
CA ALA A 516 12.64 31.98 -35.37
C ALA A 516 12.47 32.44 -36.85
N GLN A 517 13.28 31.93 -37.75
CA GLN A 517 13.20 32.24 -39.19
C GLN A 517 12.37 31.23 -40.02
N GLY A 518 11.59 30.36 -39.31
CA GLY A 518 10.72 29.38 -39.98
C GLY A 518 11.44 28.07 -40.35
N THR A 519 12.69 27.89 -40.00
CA THR A 519 13.41 26.64 -40.18
C THR A 519 12.90 25.61 -39.15
N THR A 520 12.59 24.41 -39.61
CA THR A 520 12.22 23.30 -38.73
C THR A 520 13.12 22.10 -38.96
N ARG A 521 13.53 21.42 -37.91
CA ARG A 521 14.38 20.23 -37.95
C ARG A 521 13.78 19.13 -37.11
N GLY A 522 13.46 18.00 -37.71
CA GLY A 522 13.07 16.79 -37.03
C GLY A 522 14.29 15.91 -36.74
N THR A 523 14.37 15.32 -35.56
CA THR A 523 15.44 14.41 -35.15
C THR A 523 14.88 13.12 -34.62
N ILE A 524 15.50 12.00 -34.97
CA ILE A 524 15.25 10.67 -34.39
C ILE A 524 16.57 10.11 -33.87
N ASN A 525 16.55 9.61 -32.64
CA ASN A 525 17.69 8.89 -32.07
C ASN A 525 17.22 7.53 -31.58
N LEU A 526 17.95 6.50 -31.96
CA LEU A 526 17.72 5.11 -31.57
C LEU A 526 18.99 4.56 -30.94
N ASP A 527 18.89 4.20 -29.68
CA ASP A 527 19.94 3.47 -28.96
C ASP A 527 19.73 1.97 -29.21
N ILE A 528 20.55 1.37 -30.08
CA ILE A 528 20.43 -0.04 -30.47
C ILE A 528 21.04 -0.95 -29.40
N THR A 529 22.22 -0.58 -28.91
CA THR A 529 22.91 -1.18 -27.74
C THR A 529 23.57 -0.08 -26.93
N GLU A 530 24.25 -0.41 -25.83
CA GLU A 530 25.06 0.55 -25.06
C GLU A 530 26.05 1.29 -25.93
N ASP A 531 26.68 0.58 -26.88
CA ASP A 531 27.75 1.08 -27.73
C ASP A 531 27.26 1.53 -29.12
N LEU A 532 26.07 1.15 -29.56
CA LEU A 532 25.60 1.35 -30.92
C LEU A 532 24.37 2.25 -30.98
N LYS A 533 24.50 3.40 -31.61
CA LYS A 533 23.44 4.42 -31.71
C LYS A 533 23.18 4.77 -33.18
N ALA A 534 21.93 4.91 -33.58
CA ALA A 534 21.53 5.46 -34.87
C ALA A 534 20.88 6.83 -34.66
N ARG A 535 21.29 7.81 -35.47
CA ARG A 535 20.75 9.18 -35.43
C ARG A 535 20.33 9.60 -36.80
N GLY A 536 19.13 10.15 -36.94
CA GLY A 536 18.63 10.78 -38.14
C GLY A 536 18.16 12.20 -37.88
N ALA A 537 18.40 13.11 -38.81
CA ALA A 537 17.85 14.45 -38.78
C ALA A 537 17.40 14.86 -40.19
N MET A 538 16.30 15.65 -40.23
CA MET A 538 15.73 16.19 -41.48
C MET A 538 15.31 17.65 -41.22
N GLY A 539 15.90 18.56 -41.97
CA GLY A 539 15.59 19.98 -41.96
C GLY A 539 14.63 20.39 -43.06
N SER A 540 13.83 21.45 -42.83
CA SER A 540 12.96 22.06 -43.83
C SER A 540 13.74 22.78 -44.95
N ASP A 541 15.00 23.05 -44.73
CA ASP A 541 15.98 23.58 -45.68
C ASP A 541 16.50 22.53 -46.67
N GLY A 542 16.09 21.27 -46.51
CA GLY A 542 16.52 20.13 -47.32
C GLY A 542 17.78 19.44 -46.81
N ASP A 543 18.37 19.94 -45.73
CA ASP A 543 19.50 19.28 -45.08
C ASP A 543 19.02 18.04 -44.32
N SER A 544 19.59 16.89 -44.61
CA SER A 544 19.24 15.62 -43.99
C SER A 544 20.48 14.81 -43.65
N SER A 545 20.50 14.21 -42.49
CA SER A 545 21.60 13.37 -42.07
C SER A 545 21.08 12.07 -41.46
N LEU A 546 21.76 10.98 -41.75
CA LEU A 546 21.56 9.68 -41.10
C LEU A 546 22.93 9.09 -40.81
N GLY A 547 23.15 8.71 -39.56
CA GLY A 547 24.41 8.13 -39.10
C GLY A 547 24.20 7.00 -38.13
N ILE A 548 25.12 6.05 -38.15
CA ILE A 548 25.26 5.01 -37.12
C ILE A 548 26.57 5.29 -36.40
N PHE A 549 26.51 5.40 -35.10
CA PHE A 549 27.62 5.74 -34.23
C PHE A 549 27.93 4.54 -33.38
N TYR A 550 29.17 4.12 -33.34
CA TYR A 550 29.69 3.13 -32.44
C TYR A 550 30.59 3.85 -31.44
N GLU A 551 30.16 3.91 -30.21
CA GLU A 551 30.87 4.51 -29.08
C GLU A 551 31.29 3.36 -28.15
N ARG A 552 32.58 3.01 -28.10
CA ARG A 552 33.11 2.00 -27.18
C ARG A 552 34.17 2.65 -26.31
N ASP A 553 33.97 2.59 -25.01
CA ASP A 553 34.99 3.00 -24.05
C ASP A 553 36.10 1.94 -23.98
N TYR A 554 37.36 2.42 -24.05
CA TYR A 554 38.56 1.61 -23.87
C TYR A 554 39.08 1.77 -22.45
#